data_c0a5b061f091ef79779a4f969b4bb848
#
_entry.id   c0a5b061f091ef79779a4f969b4bb848
#
_cell.length_a   1.000
_cell.length_b   1.000
_cell.length_c   1.000
_cell.angle_alpha   90.00
_cell.angle_beta   90.00
_cell.angle_gamma   90.00
#
_symmetry.space_group_name_H-M   'P 1'
#
loop_
_entity.id
_entity.type
_entity.pdbx_description
1 polymer ?
#
loop_
_entity_poly.entity_id
_entity_poly.type
_entity_poly.pdbx_seq_one_letter_code
_entity_poly.pdbx_strand_id
1 'polypeptide(L)'
;MNVIKEAFAVLAMSAMGSAALAQAPANFILEVDGFEDGADIPVRFTQASEGAAPGGGTSPALSWINVPAGTQSFVVNMEDLDFAPNRGTKTQVHWVVWNIPGDATGLAEGQPAGDQLPNGASQISATGRVYRGPGAPATRPRHHYMFEVYALDTVVNVTATDDPIATRDAVMAAMEGHVLGKSVYLGRFHRPQ
;
A
#
# COMPACT_ATOMS: atom_id res chain seq x y z
N MET A 1 17.59 54.79 68.21
CA MET A 1 17.82 53.35 68.00
C MET A 1 16.98 52.98 66.79
N ASN A 2 17.58 53.17 65.57
CA ASN A 2 16.86 52.96 64.31
C ASN A 2 17.23 51.60 63.74
N VAL A 3 16.21 50.74 63.53
CA VAL A 3 16.36 49.44 62.92
C VAL A 3 16.01 49.59 61.43
N ILE A 4 17.00 49.44 60.55
CA ILE A 4 16.87 49.46 59.11
C ILE A 4 16.39 48.05 58.68
N LYS A 5 15.20 47.94 58.03
CA LYS A 5 14.72 46.75 57.44
C LYS A 5 15.20 46.69 55.96
N GLU A 6 16.10 45.80 55.67
CA GLU A 6 16.48 45.49 54.28
C GLU A 6 15.41 44.56 53.64
N ALA A 7 14.86 44.99 52.51
CA ALA A 7 13.92 44.23 51.70
C ALA A 7 14.72 43.49 50.61
N PHE A 8 14.75 42.17 50.68
CA PHE A 8 15.26 41.30 49.59
C PHE A 8 14.18 41.15 48.51
N ALA A 9 14.47 41.74 47.34
CA ALA A 9 13.67 41.49 46.16
C ALA A 9 14.12 40.18 45.48
N VAL A 10 13.24 39.16 45.49
CA VAL A 10 13.45 37.90 44.77
C VAL A 10 12.98 38.11 43.32
N LEU A 11 13.92 38.12 42.38
CA LEU A 11 13.68 38.21 40.95
C LEU A 11 13.30 36.80 40.43
N ALA A 12 12.02 36.55 40.20
CA ALA A 12 11.55 35.31 39.57
C ALA A 12 11.81 35.38 38.06
N MET A 13 12.82 34.66 37.56
CA MET A 13 13.04 34.39 36.13
C MET A 13 12.02 33.38 35.64
N SER A 14 10.99 33.82 34.91
CA SER A 14 10.06 32.96 34.17
C SER A 14 10.78 32.44 32.94
N ALA A 15 11.16 31.17 32.96
CA ALA A 15 11.62 30.44 31.77
C ALA A 15 10.41 30.16 30.84
N MET A 16 10.26 30.98 29.80
CA MET A 16 9.33 30.67 28.71
C MET A 16 9.91 29.51 27.90
N GLY A 17 9.47 28.30 28.21
CA GLY A 17 9.71 27.12 27.38
C GLY A 17 8.97 27.29 26.06
N SER A 18 9.68 27.46 24.94
CA SER A 18 9.11 27.38 23.61
C SER A 18 8.66 25.94 23.39
N ALA A 19 7.35 25.69 23.47
CA ALA A 19 6.77 24.44 22.98
C ALA A 19 6.97 24.42 21.46
N ALA A 20 7.90 23.60 20.98
CA ALA A 20 8.00 23.30 19.55
C ALA A 20 6.68 22.67 19.14
N LEU A 21 5.94 23.33 18.26
CA LEU A 21 4.77 22.72 17.61
C LEU A 21 5.29 21.51 16.85
N ALA A 22 4.93 20.31 17.31
CA ALA A 22 5.21 19.10 16.59
C ALA A 22 4.51 19.21 15.23
N GLN A 23 5.30 19.22 14.16
CA GLN A 23 4.78 19.21 12.79
C GLN A 23 3.99 17.91 12.62
N ALA A 24 2.76 18.01 12.11
CA ALA A 24 1.98 16.82 11.79
C ALA A 24 2.83 15.91 10.88
N PRO A 25 2.83 14.58 11.11
CA PRO A 25 3.59 13.67 10.26
C PRO A 25 3.16 13.87 8.81
N ALA A 26 4.12 13.91 7.89
CA ALA A 26 3.84 13.99 6.46
C ALA A 26 3.02 12.76 6.06
N ASN A 27 2.01 12.93 5.20
CA ASN A 27 1.18 11.82 4.75
C ASN A 27 2.03 10.78 4.02
N PHE A 28 1.88 9.51 4.37
CA PHE A 28 2.40 8.39 3.61
C PHE A 28 1.68 8.33 2.26
N ILE A 29 2.42 8.38 1.15
CA ILE A 29 1.86 8.54 -0.20
C ILE A 29 2.34 7.39 -1.08
N LEU A 30 1.40 6.73 -1.78
CA LEU A 30 1.63 5.77 -2.85
C LEU A 30 1.52 6.48 -4.20
N GLU A 31 2.46 6.21 -5.09
CA GLU A 31 2.44 6.58 -6.50
C GLU A 31 2.48 5.30 -7.35
N VAL A 32 1.69 5.27 -8.42
CA VAL A 32 1.68 4.20 -9.42
C VAL A 32 2.12 4.77 -10.75
N ASP A 33 3.24 4.27 -11.29
CA ASP A 33 3.80 4.81 -12.52
C ASP A 33 2.92 4.53 -13.74
N GLY A 34 2.88 5.50 -14.65
CA GLY A 34 2.24 5.40 -15.96
C GLY A 34 0.80 5.86 -16.03
N PHE A 35 0.14 6.22 -14.95
CA PHE A 35 -1.18 6.86 -14.95
C PHE A 35 -1.42 7.64 -13.64
N GLU A 36 -2.28 8.64 -13.71
CA GLU A 36 -2.65 9.46 -12.54
C GLU A 36 -3.74 8.77 -11.70
N ASP A 37 -3.84 9.13 -10.42
CA ASP A 37 -4.88 8.64 -9.53
C ASP A 37 -6.29 8.92 -10.09
N GLY A 38 -7.12 7.89 -10.16
CA GLY A 38 -8.44 7.92 -10.77
C GLY A 38 -8.46 7.87 -12.31
N ALA A 39 -7.30 7.81 -12.99
CA ALA A 39 -7.22 7.76 -14.44
C ALA A 39 -7.37 6.32 -15.00
N ASP A 40 -7.37 6.22 -16.33
CA ASP A 40 -7.41 4.92 -17.02
C ASP A 40 -6.03 4.23 -16.97
N ILE A 41 -6.02 2.95 -16.61
CA ILE A 41 -4.81 2.13 -16.57
C ILE A 41 -4.34 1.83 -17.99
N PRO A 42 -3.07 2.11 -18.37
CA PRO A 42 -2.52 1.79 -19.67
C PRO A 42 -2.61 0.30 -20.00
N VAL A 43 -2.90 0.00 -21.27
CA VAL A 43 -3.10 -1.37 -21.76
C VAL A 43 -1.92 -2.29 -21.42
N ARG A 44 -0.67 -1.79 -21.42
CA ARG A 44 0.53 -2.58 -21.12
C ARG A 44 0.50 -3.24 -19.73
N PHE A 45 -0.23 -2.68 -18.78
CA PHE A 45 -0.38 -3.24 -17.43
C PHE A 45 -1.56 -4.20 -17.28
N THR A 46 -2.27 -4.50 -18.35
CA THR A 46 -3.55 -5.21 -18.31
C THR A 46 -3.51 -6.52 -19.07
N GLN A 47 -4.55 -7.34 -18.92
CA GLN A 47 -4.73 -8.58 -19.69
C GLN A 47 -5.01 -8.35 -21.19
N ALA A 48 -5.15 -7.11 -21.63
CA ALA A 48 -5.30 -6.73 -23.03
C ALA A 48 -3.95 -6.36 -23.67
N SER A 49 -2.85 -6.39 -22.93
CA SER A 49 -1.52 -6.19 -23.46
C SER A 49 -1.17 -7.27 -24.48
N GLU A 50 -0.50 -6.89 -25.57
CA GLU A 50 -0.03 -7.83 -26.58
C GLU A 50 0.89 -8.88 -25.95
N GLY A 51 0.63 -10.16 -26.23
CA GLY A 51 1.40 -11.27 -25.68
C GLY A 51 1.15 -11.59 -24.21
N ALA A 52 0.23 -10.89 -23.53
CA ALA A 52 -0.11 -11.23 -22.15
C ALA A 52 -0.75 -12.63 -22.06
N ALA A 53 -0.26 -13.45 -21.13
CA ALA A 53 -0.90 -14.71 -20.80
C ALA A 53 -2.31 -14.45 -20.22
N PRO A 54 -3.24 -15.43 -20.26
CA PRO A 54 -4.53 -15.30 -19.59
C PRO A 54 -4.39 -14.94 -18.12
N GLY A 55 -5.02 -13.83 -17.71
CA GLY A 55 -4.86 -13.28 -16.36
C GLY A 55 -3.53 -12.56 -16.11
N GLY A 56 -2.69 -12.41 -17.14
CA GLY A 56 -1.39 -11.74 -17.05
C GLY A 56 -1.47 -10.22 -17.22
N GLY A 57 -0.32 -9.65 -17.57
CA GLY A 57 -0.04 -8.22 -17.70
C GLY A 57 1.29 -7.91 -17.02
N THR A 58 1.86 -6.75 -17.30
CA THR A 58 3.05 -6.25 -16.61
C THR A 58 2.61 -5.49 -15.36
N SER A 59 3.15 -5.79 -14.18
CA SER A 59 2.86 -4.99 -13.00
C SER A 59 3.43 -3.58 -13.18
N PRO A 60 2.70 -2.51 -12.85
CA PRO A 60 3.26 -1.16 -12.84
C PRO A 60 4.35 -1.03 -11.78
N ALA A 61 5.26 -0.07 -11.95
CA ALA A 61 6.13 0.34 -10.87
C ALA A 61 5.29 1.04 -9.80
N LEU A 62 5.58 0.73 -8.54
CA LEU A 62 5.01 1.38 -7.37
C LEU A 62 6.12 2.09 -6.62
N SER A 63 5.86 3.30 -6.12
CA SER A 63 6.76 3.99 -5.21
C SER A 63 5.99 4.62 -4.06
N TRP A 64 6.66 4.81 -2.92
CA TRP A 64 6.07 5.47 -1.77
C TRP A 64 7.07 6.36 -1.06
N ILE A 65 6.54 7.45 -0.50
CA ILE A 65 7.28 8.47 0.22
C ILE A 65 6.66 8.75 1.58
N ASN A 66 7.41 9.44 2.43
CA ASN A 66 6.99 9.79 3.79
C ASN A 66 6.65 8.54 4.64
N VAL A 67 7.50 7.53 4.53
CA VAL A 67 7.34 6.26 5.26
C VAL A 67 7.29 6.52 6.76
N PRO A 68 6.29 6.01 7.49
CA PRO A 68 6.21 6.14 8.94
C PRO A 68 7.46 5.58 9.64
N ALA A 69 7.93 6.28 10.66
CA ALA A 69 9.05 5.79 11.47
C ALA A 69 8.69 4.46 12.16
N GLY A 70 9.63 3.52 12.21
CA GLY A 70 9.42 2.20 12.79
C GLY A 70 8.88 1.16 11.81
N THR A 71 8.70 1.50 10.53
CA THR A 71 8.28 0.53 9.51
C THR A 71 9.30 -0.60 9.38
N GLN A 72 8.83 -1.84 9.52
CA GLN A 72 9.62 -3.08 9.36
C GLN A 72 9.30 -3.81 8.06
N SER A 73 8.06 -3.68 7.56
CA SER A 73 7.65 -4.26 6.27
C SER A 73 6.52 -3.47 5.64
N PHE A 74 6.28 -3.75 4.33
CA PHE A 74 5.10 -3.25 3.65
C PHE A 74 4.26 -4.40 3.09
N VAL A 75 2.97 -4.11 2.92
CA VAL A 75 2.02 -4.94 2.18
C VAL A 75 1.41 -4.10 1.06
N VAL A 76 1.39 -4.65 -0.15
CA VAL A 76 0.64 -4.11 -1.29
C VAL A 76 -0.57 -5.01 -1.52
N ASN A 77 -1.75 -4.42 -1.70
CA ASN A 77 -2.99 -5.11 -2.05
C ASN A 77 -3.64 -4.43 -3.25
N MET A 78 -3.84 -5.18 -4.33
CA MET A 78 -4.57 -4.70 -5.51
C MET A 78 -5.82 -5.53 -5.72
N GLU A 79 -6.97 -4.86 -5.84
CA GLU A 79 -8.28 -5.48 -6.00
C GLU A 79 -9.10 -4.85 -7.11
N ASP A 80 -9.96 -5.64 -7.76
CA ASP A 80 -11.06 -5.17 -8.61
C ASP A 80 -12.30 -5.02 -7.74
N LEU A 81 -12.73 -3.77 -7.55
CA LEU A 81 -13.84 -3.42 -6.67
C LEU A 81 -15.22 -3.71 -7.30
N ASP A 82 -15.28 -3.87 -8.63
CA ASP A 82 -16.53 -4.07 -9.38
C ASP A 82 -16.83 -5.53 -9.69
N PHE A 83 -15.91 -6.45 -9.35
CA PHE A 83 -16.09 -7.88 -9.60
C PHE A 83 -16.20 -8.68 -8.29
N ALA A 84 -17.33 -9.35 -8.12
CA ALA A 84 -17.61 -10.24 -6.99
C ALA A 84 -17.40 -11.70 -7.41
N PRO A 85 -16.24 -12.34 -7.07
CA PRO A 85 -15.99 -13.73 -7.41
C PRO A 85 -16.98 -14.66 -6.68
N ASN A 86 -17.34 -15.76 -7.34
CA ASN A 86 -18.21 -16.80 -6.78
C ASN A 86 -19.59 -16.29 -6.32
N ARG A 87 -20.08 -15.18 -6.86
CA ARG A 87 -21.30 -14.48 -6.42
C ARG A 87 -21.29 -14.09 -4.93
N GLY A 88 -20.11 -13.92 -4.37
CA GLY A 88 -19.89 -13.52 -2.98
C GLY A 88 -19.90 -12.01 -2.78
N THR A 89 -19.48 -11.59 -1.61
CA THR A 89 -19.33 -10.17 -1.22
C THR A 89 -17.88 -9.70 -1.21
N LYS A 90 -16.94 -10.58 -1.52
CA LYS A 90 -15.51 -10.26 -1.60
C LYS A 90 -15.17 -9.70 -2.96
N THR A 91 -14.12 -8.90 -3.02
CA THR A 91 -13.54 -8.36 -4.26
C THR A 91 -12.58 -9.36 -4.91
N GLN A 92 -12.30 -9.17 -6.20
CA GLN A 92 -11.32 -9.99 -6.92
C GLN A 92 -9.90 -9.57 -6.55
N VAL A 93 -9.12 -10.52 -6.04
CA VAL A 93 -7.70 -10.32 -5.74
C VAL A 93 -6.91 -10.25 -7.05
N HIS A 94 -6.33 -9.09 -7.32
CA HIS A 94 -5.45 -8.87 -8.48
C HIS A 94 -3.99 -9.03 -8.12
N TRP A 95 -3.56 -8.59 -6.94
CA TRP A 95 -2.19 -8.80 -6.48
C TRP A 95 -2.07 -8.48 -4.99
N VAL A 96 -1.62 -9.43 -4.21
CA VAL A 96 -1.20 -9.21 -2.82
C VAL A 96 0.28 -9.52 -2.74
N VAL A 97 1.06 -8.57 -2.22
CA VAL A 97 2.49 -8.73 -1.92
C VAL A 97 2.69 -8.38 -0.46
N TRP A 98 3.32 -9.25 0.30
CA TRP A 98 3.56 -9.02 1.73
C TRP A 98 4.99 -9.33 2.12
N ASN A 99 5.39 -8.76 3.25
CA ASN A 99 6.77 -8.79 3.74
C ASN A 99 7.76 -8.13 2.76
N ILE A 100 7.34 -7.07 2.07
CA ILE A 100 8.26 -6.19 1.37
C ILE A 100 9.16 -5.54 2.43
N PRO A 101 10.50 -5.56 2.30
CA PRO A 101 11.41 -5.01 3.30
C PRO A 101 11.10 -3.55 3.69
N GLY A 102 11.26 -3.22 4.97
CA GLY A 102 10.92 -1.89 5.51
C GLY A 102 11.80 -0.74 5.01
N ASP A 103 12.92 -1.03 4.37
CA ASP A 103 13.81 -0.09 3.70
C ASP A 103 13.49 0.09 2.20
N ALA A 104 12.52 -0.68 1.66
CA ALA A 104 12.10 -0.55 0.28
C ALA A 104 11.35 0.77 0.05
N THR A 105 11.63 1.43 -1.07
CA THR A 105 10.95 2.65 -1.51
C THR A 105 9.92 2.39 -2.60
N GLY A 106 9.69 1.12 -2.96
CA GLY A 106 8.78 0.74 -4.02
C GLY A 106 8.97 -0.68 -4.52
N LEU A 107 8.27 -0.99 -5.60
CA LEU A 107 8.41 -2.20 -6.42
C LEU A 107 8.64 -1.78 -7.87
N ALA A 108 9.65 -2.34 -8.52
CA ALA A 108 9.93 -2.06 -9.93
C ALA A 108 8.81 -2.57 -10.85
N GLU A 109 8.67 -1.99 -12.06
CA GLU A 109 7.79 -2.51 -13.11
C GLU A 109 8.17 -3.95 -13.48
N GLY A 110 7.17 -4.79 -13.80
CA GLY A 110 7.41 -6.12 -14.32
C GLY A 110 7.91 -7.13 -13.29
N GLN A 111 7.35 -7.14 -12.09
CA GLN A 111 7.69 -8.15 -11.08
C GLN A 111 7.50 -9.57 -11.62
N PRO A 112 8.46 -10.48 -11.40
CA PRO A 112 8.42 -11.84 -11.95
C PRO A 112 7.37 -12.70 -11.25
N ALA A 113 6.93 -13.77 -11.94
CA ALA A 113 6.15 -14.84 -11.33
C ALA A 113 7.04 -15.67 -10.38
N GLY A 114 6.42 -16.22 -9.33
CA GLY A 114 7.09 -17.07 -8.34
C GLY A 114 6.56 -16.83 -6.93
N ASP A 115 6.89 -17.73 -6.00
CA ASP A 115 6.44 -17.62 -4.61
C ASP A 115 7.00 -16.38 -3.91
N GLN A 116 8.19 -15.95 -4.31
CA GLN A 116 8.86 -14.77 -3.79
C GLN A 116 9.35 -13.85 -4.91
N LEU A 117 9.28 -12.56 -4.65
CA LEU A 117 9.90 -11.51 -5.46
C LEU A 117 11.41 -11.45 -5.21
N PRO A 118 12.20 -10.76 -6.05
CA PRO A 118 13.66 -10.64 -5.87
C PRO A 118 14.09 -10.05 -4.52
N ASN A 119 13.22 -9.25 -3.90
CA ASN A 119 13.46 -8.66 -2.56
C ASN A 119 13.01 -9.56 -1.39
N GLY A 120 12.58 -10.80 -1.67
CA GLY A 120 12.14 -11.77 -0.66
C GLY A 120 10.67 -11.67 -0.25
N ALA A 121 9.93 -10.67 -0.74
CA ALA A 121 8.50 -10.55 -0.47
C ALA A 121 7.70 -11.70 -1.12
N SER A 122 6.67 -12.18 -0.46
CA SER A 122 5.75 -13.19 -0.99
C SER A 122 4.65 -12.54 -1.81
N GLN A 123 4.07 -13.29 -2.77
CA GLN A 123 2.98 -12.76 -3.60
C GLN A 123 1.92 -13.80 -3.95
N ILE A 124 0.70 -13.31 -4.25
CA ILE A 124 -0.40 -14.11 -4.80
C ILE A 124 -1.40 -13.23 -5.54
N SER A 125 -2.10 -13.83 -6.50
CA SER A 125 -3.27 -13.28 -7.17
C SER A 125 -4.26 -14.40 -7.50
N ALA A 126 -5.40 -14.06 -8.09
CA ALA A 126 -6.36 -15.04 -8.57
C ALA A 126 -5.87 -15.91 -9.75
N THR A 127 -4.69 -15.63 -10.29
CA THR A 127 -4.02 -16.45 -11.32
C THR A 127 -2.76 -17.14 -10.80
N GLY A 128 -2.55 -17.17 -9.48
CA GLY A 128 -1.40 -17.81 -8.83
C GLY A 128 -0.37 -16.80 -8.31
N ARG A 129 0.88 -17.21 -8.25
CA ARG A 129 2.01 -16.42 -7.70
C ARG A 129 2.54 -15.42 -8.73
N VAL A 130 1.71 -14.48 -9.14
CA VAL A 130 2.03 -13.51 -10.19
C VAL A 130 1.06 -12.33 -10.11
N TYR A 131 1.46 -11.17 -10.63
CA TYR A 131 0.54 -10.06 -10.86
C TYR A 131 -0.56 -10.47 -11.86
N ARG A 132 -1.82 -10.16 -11.52
CA ARG A 132 -2.96 -10.27 -12.42
C ARG A 132 -3.36 -8.89 -12.93
N GLY A 133 -3.19 -8.64 -14.21
CA GLY A 133 -3.59 -7.36 -14.80
C GLY A 133 -5.11 -7.17 -14.81
N PRO A 134 -5.60 -5.92 -14.90
CA PRO A 134 -6.98 -5.58 -15.16
C PRO A 134 -7.54 -6.29 -16.39
N GLY A 135 -8.80 -6.74 -16.34
CA GLY A 135 -9.36 -7.57 -17.40
C GLY A 135 -10.85 -7.34 -17.68
N ALA A 136 -11.45 -6.27 -17.18
CA ALA A 136 -12.86 -5.95 -17.37
C ALA A 136 -13.27 -5.99 -18.85
N PRO A 137 -14.43 -6.60 -19.22
CA PRO A 137 -14.86 -6.72 -20.61
C PRO A 137 -15.16 -5.36 -21.26
N ALA A 138 -14.88 -5.23 -22.58
CA ALA A 138 -15.17 -4.04 -23.36
C ALA A 138 -16.66 -3.64 -23.36
N THR A 139 -17.56 -4.60 -23.16
CA THR A 139 -19.03 -4.40 -23.15
C THR A 139 -19.58 -3.95 -21.80
N ARG A 140 -18.72 -3.77 -20.80
CA ARG A 140 -19.09 -3.33 -19.43
C ARG A 140 -18.55 -1.93 -19.16
N PRO A 141 -19.08 -1.21 -18.16
CA PRO A 141 -18.44 -0.02 -17.62
C PRO A 141 -17.00 -0.33 -17.20
N ARG A 142 -16.16 0.71 -17.08
CA ARG A 142 -14.84 0.55 -16.50
C ARG A 142 -14.94 0.04 -15.08
N HIS A 143 -14.15 -0.97 -14.75
CA HIS A 143 -13.96 -1.39 -13.38
C HIS A 143 -12.94 -0.50 -12.69
N HIS A 144 -13.04 -0.40 -11.36
CA HIS A 144 -12.14 0.32 -10.48
C HIS A 144 -11.16 -0.67 -9.84
N TYR A 145 -9.88 -0.39 -10.06
CA TYR A 145 -8.78 -1.19 -9.49
C TYR A 145 -8.13 -0.36 -8.41
N MET A 146 -8.23 -0.82 -7.17
CA MET A 146 -7.65 -0.15 -6.01
C MET A 146 -6.29 -0.76 -5.71
N PHE A 147 -5.26 0.08 -5.67
CA PHE A 147 -3.94 -0.25 -5.14
C PHE A 147 -3.84 0.34 -3.74
N GLU A 148 -3.47 -0.48 -2.77
CA GLU A 148 -3.24 -0.06 -1.40
C GLU A 148 -1.81 -0.44 -1.01
N VAL A 149 -1.14 0.44 -0.26
CA VAL A 149 0.10 0.12 0.43
C VAL A 149 -0.08 0.36 1.92
N TYR A 150 0.38 -0.60 2.72
CA TYR A 150 0.39 -0.53 4.17
C TYR A 150 1.82 -0.59 4.66
N ALA A 151 2.20 0.33 5.56
CA ALA A 151 3.46 0.29 6.30
C ALA A 151 3.19 -0.34 7.67
N LEU A 152 3.96 -1.37 8.03
CA LEU A 152 3.76 -2.16 9.25
C LEU A 152 4.97 -2.08 10.17
N ASP A 153 4.73 -2.11 11.49
CA ASP A 153 5.77 -2.26 12.52
C ASP A 153 6.18 -3.71 12.78
N THR A 154 5.80 -4.62 11.89
CA THR A 154 6.08 -6.06 12.01
C THR A 154 6.30 -6.70 10.64
N VAL A 155 6.76 -7.95 10.64
CA VAL A 155 6.75 -8.88 9.51
C VAL A 155 5.65 -9.91 9.77
N VAL A 156 4.71 -10.08 8.84
CA VAL A 156 3.57 -10.97 9.04
C VAL A 156 3.94 -12.43 8.76
N ASN A 157 3.50 -13.35 9.63
CA ASN A 157 3.77 -14.78 9.47
C ASN A 157 2.59 -15.45 8.72
N VAL A 158 2.54 -15.26 7.41
CA VAL A 158 1.50 -15.83 6.54
C VAL A 158 2.15 -16.61 5.41
N THR A 159 1.75 -17.89 5.26
CA THR A 159 2.09 -18.71 4.10
C THR A 159 0.93 -18.68 3.11
N ALA A 160 1.25 -18.43 1.84
CA ALA A 160 0.25 -18.45 0.79
C ALA A 160 -0.36 -19.85 0.61
N THR A 161 -1.67 -19.89 0.47
CA THR A 161 -2.42 -21.10 0.04
C THR A 161 -2.72 -21.04 -1.47
N ASP A 162 -3.44 -22.01 -2.01
CA ASP A 162 -3.93 -21.95 -3.40
C ASP A 162 -5.20 -21.10 -3.54
N ASP A 163 -5.81 -20.68 -2.42
CA ASP A 163 -6.93 -19.74 -2.40
C ASP A 163 -6.41 -18.32 -2.17
N PRO A 164 -6.46 -17.45 -3.20
CA PRO A 164 -5.97 -16.08 -3.10
C PRO A 164 -6.82 -15.22 -2.15
N ILE A 165 -8.12 -15.48 -2.02
CA ILE A 165 -9.00 -14.74 -1.11
C ILE A 165 -8.68 -15.11 0.32
N ALA A 166 -8.55 -16.40 0.62
CA ALA A 166 -8.18 -16.87 1.95
C ALA A 166 -6.78 -16.36 2.36
N THR A 167 -5.82 -16.37 1.43
CA THR A 167 -4.47 -15.85 1.68
C THR A 167 -4.50 -14.33 1.94
N ARG A 168 -5.21 -13.55 1.09
CA ARG A 168 -5.39 -12.11 1.31
C ARG A 168 -6.00 -11.84 2.68
N ASP A 169 -7.10 -12.53 3.04
CA ASP A 169 -7.79 -12.35 4.32
C ASP A 169 -6.86 -12.69 5.51
N ALA A 170 -6.02 -13.71 5.39
CA ALA A 170 -5.01 -14.05 6.40
C ALA A 170 -3.94 -12.95 6.54
N VAL A 171 -3.47 -12.37 5.43
CA VAL A 171 -2.52 -11.24 5.46
C VAL A 171 -3.17 -10.04 6.14
N MET A 172 -4.42 -9.68 5.76
CA MET A 172 -5.14 -8.55 6.37
C MET A 172 -5.35 -8.76 7.87
N ALA A 173 -5.74 -9.95 8.30
CA ALA A 173 -5.90 -10.27 9.73
C ALA A 173 -4.57 -10.19 10.49
N ALA A 174 -3.46 -10.63 9.88
CA ALA A 174 -2.13 -10.57 10.51
C ALA A 174 -1.58 -9.14 10.61
N MET A 175 -2.15 -8.18 9.88
CA MET A 175 -1.78 -6.76 9.95
C MET A 175 -2.54 -6.00 11.04
N GLU A 176 -3.63 -6.54 11.58
CA GLU A 176 -4.45 -5.85 12.60
C GLU A 176 -3.62 -5.45 13.81
N GLY A 177 -3.67 -4.16 14.16
CA GLY A 177 -2.89 -3.58 15.27
C GLY A 177 -1.44 -3.22 14.92
N HIS A 178 -0.97 -3.51 13.70
CA HIS A 178 0.40 -3.30 13.25
C HIS A 178 0.56 -2.24 12.15
N VAL A 179 -0.54 -1.60 11.71
CA VAL A 179 -0.51 -0.62 10.63
C VAL A 179 -0.06 0.74 11.16
N LEU A 180 1.11 1.21 10.70
CA LEU A 180 1.66 2.55 10.97
C LEU A 180 1.15 3.59 9.98
N GLY A 181 0.85 3.18 8.75
CA GLY A 181 0.34 4.05 7.70
C GLY A 181 -0.26 3.27 6.54
N LYS A 182 -1.18 3.93 5.83
CA LYS A 182 -1.85 3.41 4.65
C LYS A 182 -1.94 4.50 3.59
N SER A 183 -1.77 4.10 2.33
CA SER A 183 -2.05 4.95 1.17
C SER A 183 -2.79 4.16 0.10
N VAL A 184 -3.60 4.86 -0.70
CA VAL A 184 -4.47 4.26 -1.72
C VAL A 184 -4.28 5.01 -3.03
N TYR A 185 -4.38 4.29 -4.14
CA TYR A 185 -4.33 4.80 -5.50
C TYR A 185 -5.35 4.04 -6.36
N LEU A 186 -6.10 4.73 -7.19
CA LEU A 186 -7.16 4.14 -8.02
C LEU A 186 -6.81 4.20 -9.50
N GLY A 187 -7.09 3.12 -10.22
CA GLY A 187 -7.07 3.10 -11.67
C GLY A 187 -8.37 2.54 -12.21
N ARG A 188 -8.74 2.90 -13.44
CA ARG A 188 -9.93 2.38 -14.11
C ARG A 188 -9.54 1.66 -15.38
N PHE A 189 -10.27 0.60 -15.71
CA PHE A 189 -10.01 -0.13 -16.95
C PHE A 189 -11.23 -0.89 -17.45
N HIS A 190 -11.40 -0.95 -18.75
CA HIS A 190 -12.07 -1.99 -19.52
C HIS A 190 -11.27 -2.25 -20.79
N ARG A 191 -11.39 -3.44 -21.36
CA ARG A 191 -10.71 -3.78 -22.64
C ARG A 191 -11.09 -2.80 -23.72
N PRO A 192 -10.15 -2.42 -24.63
CA PRO A 192 -10.49 -1.71 -25.86
C PRO A 192 -11.53 -2.49 -26.69
N GLN A 193 -12.34 -1.76 -27.47
CA GLN A 193 -13.29 -2.33 -28.43
C GLN A 193 -12.57 -2.75 -29.71
#